data_44a054cbbfdd5ae0f69f8491c9e1789c
#
_entry.id   44a054cbbfdd5ae0f69f8491c9e1789c
#
_cell.length_a   1.000
_cell.length_b   1.000
_cell.length_c   1.000
_cell.angle_alpha   90.00
_cell.angle_beta   90.00
_cell.angle_gamma   90.00
#
_symmetry.space_group_name_H-M   'P 1'
#
loop_
_entity.id
_entity.type
_entity.pdbx_description
1 polymer ?
#
loop_
_entity_poly.entity_id
_entity_poly.type
_entity_poly.pdbx_seq_one_letter_code
_entity_poly.pdbx_strand_id
1 'polypeptide(L)'
;MEKVKQPRAFYGSFFHTPEYGSFEYLERALIEVGGDGAIERVIAHDDPDQAAALAKAREAGTLYELGEGRFGLPGFVDIHIHSPQWPQAALALDEPLYRWLDERTFPLESKFADVDFAKEVYSDLVDQLLARGSTTAVYLGSAHLEATVALAEICAERGQRALVGKTVMDDPAANPDYYRDASPEQAVRDTETLIREVEAIGRKSRAGAWPVITPRFIPSCTDEVLRGLGNLAESTGAYVQTHCNEGQWEHDVVLERFGKTDPYALRDFGLLREHSIMAHCPYLTEEEGEMFAELGVAVAHCPMANSYFSSAVAPIQRFRSQGIHVGLGTDISGGYSPSMYENIRQAVLVSRLLETGVNAQLPPEERGGLGEGTRLSLVESFWLATAGGAEALGLPLATFEPGRAFDLQVIDVKRPDSDLTGFGVFDEPIDRLARILYLSTPDNVRQVFSQGVLVCDKDAR
;
A
#
# COMPACT_ATOMS: atom_id res chain seq x y z
N MET A 1 -16.49 -27.11 13.79
CA MET A 1 -15.36 -27.46 12.90
C MET A 1 -14.15 -27.76 13.77
N GLU A 2 -13.51 -28.94 13.62
CA GLU A 2 -12.22 -29.20 14.27
C GLU A 2 -11.24 -28.11 13.85
N LYS A 3 -10.50 -27.54 14.82
CA LYS A 3 -9.44 -26.57 14.52
C LYS A 3 -8.41 -27.27 13.62
N VAL A 4 -8.38 -26.89 12.34
CA VAL A 4 -7.34 -27.31 11.40
C VAL A 4 -5.99 -26.98 12.03
N LYS A 5 -5.10 -27.97 12.17
CA LYS A 5 -3.68 -27.68 12.41
C LYS A 5 -3.25 -26.70 11.33
N GLN A 6 -2.39 -25.72 11.64
CA GLN A 6 -1.98 -24.68 10.70
C GLN A 6 -2.10 -25.13 9.23
N PRO A 7 -2.98 -24.50 8.40
CA PRO A 7 -3.20 -24.97 7.04
C PRO A 7 -1.91 -24.95 6.21
N ARG A 8 -1.76 -25.92 5.33
CA ARG A 8 -0.63 -26.06 4.39
C ARG A 8 -1.10 -26.30 2.96
N ALA A 9 -2.38 -26.50 2.79
CA ALA A 9 -3.01 -26.72 1.51
C ALA A 9 -4.33 -25.94 1.49
N PHE A 10 -4.54 -25.15 0.48
CA PHE A 10 -5.70 -24.28 0.33
C PHE A 10 -6.43 -24.66 -0.96
N TYR A 11 -7.69 -25.08 -0.85
CA TYR A 11 -8.49 -25.51 -1.98
C TYR A 11 -9.68 -24.59 -2.21
N GLY A 12 -9.83 -24.14 -3.45
CA GLY A 12 -10.92 -23.26 -3.85
C GLY A 12 -10.70 -22.63 -5.22
N SER A 13 -11.43 -21.55 -5.46
CA SER A 13 -11.25 -20.75 -6.69
C SER A 13 -10.63 -19.40 -6.34
N PHE A 14 -9.66 -19.00 -7.13
CA PHE A 14 -8.84 -17.83 -6.82
C PHE A 14 -8.73 -16.90 -8.05
N PHE A 15 -8.60 -15.60 -7.80
CA PHE A 15 -8.27 -14.59 -8.80
C PHE A 15 -6.96 -13.92 -8.43
N HIS A 16 -6.07 -13.72 -9.39
CA HIS A 16 -4.89 -12.88 -9.23
C HIS A 16 -4.49 -12.22 -10.54
N THR A 17 -3.57 -11.29 -10.46
CA THR A 17 -3.04 -10.51 -11.59
C THR A 17 -1.52 -10.66 -11.60
N PRO A 18 -0.95 -11.73 -12.18
CA PRO A 18 0.50 -11.91 -12.23
C PRO A 18 1.18 -10.89 -13.14
N GLU A 19 0.50 -10.46 -14.20
CA GLU A 19 1.00 -9.48 -15.16
C GLU A 19 0.08 -8.24 -15.24
N TYR A 20 0.66 -7.07 -15.51
CA TYR A 20 -0.07 -5.83 -15.69
C TYR A 20 -1.10 -5.94 -16.82
N GLY A 21 -2.34 -5.61 -16.53
CA GLY A 21 -3.44 -5.65 -17.50
C GLY A 21 -4.04 -7.03 -17.78
N SER A 22 -3.53 -8.10 -17.17
CA SER A 22 -4.10 -9.44 -17.28
C SER A 22 -4.51 -10.00 -15.91
N PHE A 23 -5.50 -10.90 -15.89
CA PHE A 23 -5.87 -11.65 -14.70
C PHE A 23 -5.93 -13.14 -14.99
N GLU A 24 -5.71 -13.94 -13.97
CA GLU A 24 -5.91 -15.38 -14.01
C GLU A 24 -7.00 -15.80 -13.04
N TYR A 25 -7.81 -16.77 -13.47
CA TYR A 25 -8.81 -17.45 -12.64
C TYR A 25 -8.39 -18.88 -12.44
N LEU A 26 -7.97 -19.20 -11.24
CA LEU A 26 -7.59 -20.55 -10.82
C LEU A 26 -8.86 -21.27 -10.30
N GLU A 27 -9.57 -21.93 -11.20
CA GLU A 27 -10.81 -22.62 -10.85
C GLU A 27 -10.51 -23.89 -10.05
N ARG A 28 -11.09 -24.02 -8.84
CA ARG A 28 -10.98 -25.20 -7.99
C ARG A 28 -9.56 -25.74 -7.88
N ALA A 29 -8.59 -24.81 -7.77
CA ALA A 29 -7.19 -25.15 -7.63
C ALA A 29 -6.82 -25.51 -6.21
N LEU A 30 -5.74 -26.28 -6.05
CA LEU A 30 -5.10 -26.56 -4.78
C LEU A 30 -3.76 -25.84 -4.72
N ILE A 31 -3.56 -24.98 -3.71
CA ILE A 31 -2.30 -24.27 -3.47
C ILE A 31 -1.64 -24.92 -2.25
N GLU A 32 -0.44 -25.47 -2.43
CA GLU A 32 0.39 -26.03 -1.35
C GLU A 32 1.39 -24.97 -0.87
N VAL A 33 1.48 -24.82 0.46
CA VAL A 33 2.27 -23.76 1.13
C VAL A 33 3.29 -24.40 2.04
N GLY A 34 4.54 -24.01 1.88
CA GLY A 34 5.69 -24.48 2.65
C GLY A 34 5.71 -24.03 4.11
N GLY A 35 6.68 -24.57 4.84
CA GLY A 35 6.90 -24.25 6.26
C GLY A 35 7.24 -22.79 6.51
N ASP A 36 7.85 -22.14 5.55
CA ASP A 36 8.24 -20.73 5.53
C ASP A 36 7.11 -19.79 5.10
N GLY A 37 5.99 -20.34 4.58
CA GLY A 37 4.85 -19.57 4.08
C GLY A 37 4.92 -19.23 2.59
N ALA A 38 5.91 -19.74 1.87
CA ALA A 38 5.97 -19.61 0.43
C ALA A 38 5.07 -20.67 -0.27
N ILE A 39 4.55 -20.32 -1.44
CA ILE A 39 3.82 -21.24 -2.30
C ILE A 39 4.83 -22.26 -2.87
N GLU A 40 4.62 -23.53 -2.60
CA GLU A 40 5.44 -24.60 -3.16
C GLU A 40 4.91 -25.06 -4.52
N ARG A 41 3.57 -25.18 -4.63
CA ARG A 41 2.92 -25.70 -5.83
C ARG A 41 1.49 -25.18 -5.97
N VAL A 42 1.08 -24.94 -7.20
CA VAL A 42 -0.32 -24.67 -7.59
C VAL A 42 -0.76 -25.81 -8.50
N ILE A 43 -1.83 -26.50 -8.15
CA ILE A 43 -2.33 -27.68 -8.84
C ILE A 43 -3.71 -27.34 -9.39
N ALA A 44 -3.82 -27.29 -10.71
CA ALA A 44 -5.08 -27.03 -11.41
C ALA A 44 -6.12 -28.14 -11.19
N HIS A 45 -7.39 -27.83 -11.44
CA HIS A 45 -8.49 -28.78 -11.21
C HIS A 45 -8.45 -30.01 -12.13
N ASP A 46 -7.85 -29.90 -13.30
CA ASP A 46 -7.70 -30.96 -14.30
C ASP A 46 -6.34 -31.69 -14.20
N ASP A 47 -5.47 -31.27 -13.26
CA ASP A 47 -4.20 -31.94 -12.98
C ASP A 47 -4.46 -33.33 -12.35
N PRO A 48 -3.92 -34.41 -12.91
CA PRO A 48 -4.14 -35.77 -12.38
C PRO A 48 -3.66 -35.95 -10.94
N ASP A 49 -2.69 -35.14 -10.48
CA ASP A 49 -2.16 -35.20 -9.11
C ASP A 49 -3.08 -34.56 -8.09
N GLN A 50 -4.06 -33.73 -8.48
CA GLN A 50 -4.85 -32.92 -7.55
C GLN A 50 -5.63 -33.80 -6.55
N ALA A 51 -6.29 -34.86 -7.02
CA ALA A 51 -7.09 -35.73 -6.15
C ALA A 51 -6.23 -36.39 -5.07
N ALA A 52 -5.04 -36.86 -5.42
CA ALA A 52 -4.10 -37.47 -4.47
C ALA A 52 -3.55 -36.45 -3.47
N ALA A 53 -3.21 -35.24 -3.92
CA ALA A 53 -2.73 -34.14 -3.07
C ALA A 53 -3.82 -33.70 -2.06
N LEU A 54 -5.07 -33.55 -2.52
CA LEU A 54 -6.22 -33.24 -1.66
C LEU A 54 -6.44 -34.31 -0.58
N ALA A 55 -6.43 -35.59 -0.96
CA ALA A 55 -6.58 -36.71 -0.01
C ALA A 55 -5.47 -36.69 1.06
N LYS A 56 -4.23 -36.49 0.65
CA LYS A 56 -3.06 -36.38 1.54
C LYS A 56 -3.22 -35.21 2.52
N ALA A 57 -3.57 -34.02 2.04
CA ALA A 57 -3.73 -32.84 2.88
C ALA A 57 -4.91 -33.00 3.88
N ARG A 58 -5.98 -33.66 3.46
CA ARG A 58 -7.13 -33.97 4.31
C ARG A 58 -6.78 -34.99 5.42
N GLU A 59 -6.06 -36.05 5.07
CA GLU A 59 -5.58 -37.07 6.03
C GLU A 59 -4.59 -36.42 7.05
N ALA A 60 -3.73 -35.52 6.61
CA ALA A 60 -2.81 -34.80 7.47
C ALA A 60 -3.50 -33.72 8.36
N GLY A 61 -4.77 -33.39 8.10
CA GLY A 61 -5.51 -32.34 8.79
C GLY A 61 -4.98 -30.94 8.50
N THR A 62 -4.36 -30.73 7.33
CA THR A 62 -3.75 -29.44 6.91
C THR A 62 -4.50 -28.77 5.76
N LEU A 63 -5.60 -29.38 5.27
CA LEU A 63 -6.40 -28.82 4.20
C LEU A 63 -7.34 -27.73 4.74
N TYR A 64 -7.28 -26.55 4.10
CA TYR A 64 -8.26 -25.49 4.23
C TYR A 64 -9.09 -25.41 2.94
N GLU A 65 -10.40 -25.54 3.05
CA GLU A 65 -11.33 -25.40 1.92
C GLU A 65 -12.05 -24.06 2.03
N LEU A 66 -12.01 -23.23 0.98
CA LEU A 66 -12.67 -21.91 0.97
C LEU A 66 -14.18 -22.04 1.17
N GLY A 67 -14.78 -23.09 0.63
CA GLY A 67 -16.21 -23.33 0.68
C GLY A 67 -16.97 -22.76 -0.53
N GLU A 68 -18.24 -23.11 -0.63
CA GLU A 68 -19.11 -22.68 -1.73
C GLU A 68 -19.43 -21.18 -1.63
N GLY A 69 -19.33 -20.46 -2.77
CA GLY A 69 -19.57 -19.02 -2.82
C GLY A 69 -18.46 -18.18 -2.24
N ARG A 70 -17.28 -18.79 -2.02
CA ARG A 70 -16.09 -18.08 -1.56
C ARG A 70 -14.99 -18.12 -2.61
N PHE A 71 -14.30 -17.00 -2.73
CA PHE A 71 -13.19 -16.79 -3.65
C PHE A 71 -11.96 -16.28 -2.89
N GLY A 72 -10.78 -16.71 -3.35
CA GLY A 72 -9.51 -16.21 -2.86
C GLY A 72 -8.96 -15.08 -3.73
N LEU A 73 -8.48 -14.02 -3.07
CA LEU A 73 -7.68 -12.98 -3.69
C LEU A 73 -6.35 -12.87 -2.95
N PRO A 74 -5.25 -12.43 -3.62
CA PRO A 74 -4.00 -12.12 -2.91
C PRO A 74 -4.21 -11.05 -1.83
N GLY A 75 -3.37 -11.07 -0.80
CA GLY A 75 -3.28 -9.95 0.13
C GLY A 75 -2.91 -8.65 -0.59
N PHE A 76 -3.54 -7.55 -0.20
CA PHE A 76 -3.21 -6.23 -0.71
C PHE A 76 -1.88 -5.72 -0.19
N VAL A 77 -1.22 -4.90 -1.00
CA VAL A 77 0.02 -4.19 -0.70
C VAL A 77 -0.27 -2.69 -0.76
N ASP A 78 -0.33 -2.06 0.40
CA ASP A 78 -0.55 -0.62 0.56
C ASP A 78 0.80 0.07 0.74
N ILE A 79 1.26 0.80 -0.27
CA ILE A 79 2.62 1.34 -0.29
C ILE A 79 2.74 2.78 0.23
N HIS A 80 1.68 3.33 0.85
CA HIS A 80 1.74 4.65 1.50
C HIS A 80 0.62 4.85 2.51
N ILE A 81 0.97 4.94 3.80
CA ILE A 81 0.04 5.12 4.93
C ILE A 81 0.65 6.04 5.99
N HIS A 82 -0.11 7.03 6.46
CA HIS A 82 0.23 7.84 7.65
C HIS A 82 -0.41 7.24 8.91
N SER A 83 0.28 6.33 9.56
CA SER A 83 -0.27 5.60 10.71
C SER A 83 -0.76 6.48 11.86
N PRO A 84 -0.10 7.61 12.24
CA PRO A 84 -0.57 8.45 13.34
C PRO A 84 -1.80 9.28 12.99
N GLN A 85 -2.20 9.34 11.73
CA GLN A 85 -3.36 10.11 11.28
C GLN A 85 -4.67 9.31 11.33
N TRP A 86 -4.63 8.03 11.71
CA TRP A 86 -5.82 7.17 11.76
C TRP A 86 -7.01 7.77 12.52
N PRO A 87 -6.83 8.41 13.70
CA PRO A 87 -7.94 9.00 14.45
C PRO A 87 -8.65 10.17 13.74
N GLN A 88 -8.04 10.78 12.74
CA GLN A 88 -8.65 11.88 11.96
C GLN A 88 -9.18 11.43 10.58
N ALA A 89 -9.24 10.13 10.33
CA ALA A 89 -9.73 9.62 9.05
C ALA A 89 -11.10 10.21 8.69
N ALA A 90 -11.23 10.68 7.45
CA ALA A 90 -12.42 11.33 6.89
C ALA A 90 -12.80 12.71 7.51
N LEU A 91 -11.92 13.31 8.31
CA LEU A 91 -12.21 14.60 8.93
C LEU A 91 -11.56 15.77 8.17
N ALA A 92 -12.37 16.81 7.89
CA ALA A 92 -11.95 18.08 7.30
C ALA A 92 -11.20 17.95 5.94
N LEU A 93 -11.59 16.99 5.09
CA LEU A 93 -11.03 16.79 3.76
C LEU A 93 -11.42 17.88 2.74
N ASP A 94 -12.27 18.80 3.12
CA ASP A 94 -12.67 20.00 2.38
C ASP A 94 -11.81 21.23 2.66
N GLU A 95 -10.83 21.11 3.58
CA GLU A 95 -9.86 22.17 3.88
C GLU A 95 -8.61 22.05 2.98
N PRO A 96 -7.91 23.16 2.67
CA PRO A 96 -6.61 23.10 2.01
C PRO A 96 -5.57 22.32 2.83
N LEU A 97 -4.66 21.60 2.15
CA LEU A 97 -3.68 20.72 2.80
C LEU A 97 -2.90 21.41 3.94
N TYR A 98 -2.36 22.63 3.72
CA TYR A 98 -1.58 23.34 4.72
C TYR A 98 -2.39 23.62 5.99
N ARG A 99 -3.68 23.93 5.85
CA ARG A 99 -4.60 24.18 6.97
C ARG A 99 -4.96 22.91 7.69
N TRP A 100 -5.21 21.84 6.94
CA TRP A 100 -5.48 20.51 7.47
C TRP A 100 -4.28 19.98 8.28
N LEU A 101 -3.04 20.23 7.81
CA LEU A 101 -1.81 19.90 8.53
C LEU A 101 -1.73 20.65 9.86
N ASP A 102 -1.87 21.98 9.84
CA ASP A 102 -1.68 22.83 11.03
C ASP A 102 -2.78 22.66 12.07
N GLU A 103 -4.05 22.57 11.64
CA GLU A 103 -5.20 22.59 12.56
C GLU A 103 -5.59 21.19 13.06
N ARG A 104 -5.23 20.12 12.35
CA ARG A 104 -5.62 18.74 12.65
C ARG A 104 -4.45 17.80 12.81
N THR A 105 -3.59 17.72 11.81
CA THR A 105 -2.58 16.68 11.71
C THR A 105 -1.47 16.85 12.74
N PHE A 106 -0.79 17.98 12.77
CA PHE A 106 0.31 18.20 13.72
C PHE A 106 -0.14 18.12 15.19
N PRO A 107 -1.30 18.73 15.59
CA PRO A 107 -1.81 18.55 16.95
C PRO A 107 -2.15 17.10 17.32
N LEU A 108 -2.62 16.29 16.35
CA LEU A 108 -2.87 14.87 16.57
C LEU A 108 -1.58 14.07 16.65
N GLU A 109 -0.71 14.21 15.66
CA GLU A 109 0.54 13.45 15.57
C GLU A 109 1.46 13.71 16.76
N SER A 110 1.44 14.91 17.34
CA SER A 110 2.21 15.25 18.55
C SER A 110 1.82 14.43 19.79
N LYS A 111 0.58 13.89 19.83
CA LYS A 111 0.12 13.04 20.96
C LYS A 111 0.80 11.68 21.00
N PHE A 112 1.42 11.27 19.90
CA PHE A 112 2.17 10.02 19.82
C PHE A 112 3.50 10.03 20.60
N ALA A 113 3.85 11.15 21.24
CA ALA A 113 4.84 11.18 22.32
C ALA A 113 4.43 10.27 23.50
N ASP A 114 3.12 10.06 23.70
CA ASP A 114 2.57 9.04 24.58
C ASP A 114 2.52 7.70 23.85
N VAL A 115 3.42 6.81 24.24
CA VAL A 115 3.57 5.48 23.60
C VAL A 115 2.35 4.59 23.86
N ASP A 116 1.65 4.74 24.96
CA ASP A 116 0.44 3.95 25.24
C ASP A 116 -0.71 4.39 24.34
N PHE A 117 -0.89 5.70 24.10
CA PHE A 117 -1.80 6.21 23.09
C PHE A 117 -1.42 5.73 21.67
N ALA A 118 -0.12 5.77 21.34
CA ALA A 118 0.36 5.28 20.05
C ALA A 118 0.02 3.79 19.85
N LYS A 119 0.25 2.95 20.86
CA LYS A 119 -0.07 1.51 20.80
C LYS A 119 -1.56 1.25 20.62
N GLU A 120 -2.43 2.01 21.30
CA GLU A 120 -3.89 1.89 21.13
C GLU A 120 -4.29 2.17 19.69
N VAL A 121 -3.87 3.32 19.13
CA VAL A 121 -4.21 3.74 17.77
C VAL A 121 -3.63 2.79 16.72
N TYR A 122 -2.35 2.43 16.84
CA TYR A 122 -1.69 1.56 15.87
C TYR A 122 -2.25 0.13 15.88
N SER A 123 -2.63 -0.38 17.07
CA SER A 123 -3.27 -1.70 17.16
C SER A 123 -4.59 -1.73 16.41
N ASP A 124 -5.44 -0.71 16.59
CA ASP A 124 -6.71 -0.63 15.85
C ASP A 124 -6.47 -0.49 14.34
N LEU A 125 -5.58 0.42 13.91
CA LEU A 125 -5.26 0.60 12.48
C LEU A 125 -4.81 -0.70 11.83
N VAL A 126 -3.84 -1.40 12.41
CA VAL A 126 -3.30 -2.66 11.88
C VAL A 126 -4.38 -3.73 11.81
N ASP A 127 -5.21 -3.87 12.85
CA ASP A 127 -6.34 -4.79 12.88
C ASP A 127 -7.37 -4.45 11.80
N GLN A 128 -7.65 -3.15 11.54
CA GLN A 128 -8.57 -2.70 10.48
C GLN A 128 -8.02 -2.95 9.07
N LEU A 129 -6.72 -2.75 8.85
CA LEU A 129 -6.06 -3.03 7.57
C LEU A 129 -6.07 -4.52 7.26
N LEU A 130 -5.68 -5.37 8.21
CA LEU A 130 -5.74 -6.83 8.08
C LEU A 130 -7.17 -7.30 7.82
N ALA A 131 -8.16 -6.76 8.53
CA ALA A 131 -9.58 -7.10 8.34
C ALA A 131 -10.13 -6.71 6.95
N ARG A 132 -9.40 -5.89 6.20
CA ARG A 132 -9.71 -5.48 4.82
C ARG A 132 -8.78 -6.09 3.78
N GLY A 133 -7.90 -7.00 4.20
CA GLY A 133 -7.02 -7.75 3.32
C GLY A 133 -5.67 -7.12 3.03
N SER A 134 -5.29 -5.99 3.66
CA SER A 134 -3.97 -5.38 3.50
C SER A 134 -2.94 -6.13 4.38
N THR A 135 -2.26 -7.11 3.77
CA THR A 135 -1.26 -7.96 4.44
C THR A 135 0.13 -7.37 4.44
N THR A 136 0.38 -6.37 3.58
CA THR A 136 1.64 -5.63 3.49
C THR A 136 1.35 -4.14 3.47
N ALA A 137 2.11 -3.36 4.26
CA ALA A 137 1.93 -1.91 4.32
C ALA A 137 3.26 -1.16 4.50
N VAL A 138 3.35 0.03 3.88
CA VAL A 138 4.46 0.98 4.04
C VAL A 138 3.96 2.16 4.86
N TYR A 139 4.54 2.35 6.03
CA TYR A 139 4.08 3.31 7.03
C TYR A 139 5.00 4.52 7.17
N LEU A 140 4.42 5.70 7.09
CA LEU A 140 4.95 6.88 7.76
C LEU A 140 4.45 6.82 9.21
N GLY A 141 5.37 6.67 10.17
CA GLY A 141 5.10 6.77 11.60
C GLY A 141 5.06 8.24 12.05
N SER A 142 4.94 8.47 13.35
CA SER A 142 5.08 9.81 13.91
C SER A 142 6.55 10.26 13.94
N ALA A 143 6.79 11.53 14.34
CA ALA A 143 8.15 12.02 14.59
C ALA A 143 8.79 11.40 15.87
N HIS A 144 8.04 10.60 16.64
CA HIS A 144 8.50 9.99 17.90
C HIS A 144 9.04 8.58 17.66
N LEU A 145 10.31 8.37 17.99
CA LEU A 145 11.03 7.11 17.75
C LEU A 145 10.34 5.90 18.41
N GLU A 146 10.06 5.99 19.71
CA GLU A 146 9.51 4.90 20.50
C GLU A 146 8.13 4.46 20.01
N ALA A 147 7.28 5.43 19.61
CA ALA A 147 5.99 5.15 19.02
C ALA A 147 6.12 4.42 17.67
N THR A 148 7.10 4.82 16.85
CA THR A 148 7.32 4.20 15.54
C THR A 148 7.91 2.79 15.67
N VAL A 149 8.77 2.54 16.65
CA VAL A 149 9.23 1.18 16.99
C VAL A 149 8.05 0.31 17.44
N ALA A 150 7.17 0.84 18.30
CA ALA A 150 5.97 0.11 18.74
C ALA A 150 5.04 -0.27 17.57
N LEU A 151 4.94 0.56 16.53
CA LEU A 151 4.20 0.19 15.31
C LEU A 151 4.78 -1.05 14.64
N ALA A 152 6.11 -1.12 14.48
CA ALA A 152 6.77 -2.28 13.90
C ALA A 152 6.55 -3.56 14.72
N GLU A 153 6.59 -3.44 16.06
CA GLU A 153 6.29 -4.54 16.99
C GLU A 153 4.84 -5.04 16.82
N ILE A 154 3.86 -4.13 16.77
CA ILE A 154 2.44 -4.45 16.58
C ILE A 154 2.21 -5.17 15.25
N CYS A 155 2.78 -4.66 14.14
CA CYS A 155 2.67 -5.32 12.85
C CYS A 155 3.24 -6.75 12.89
N ALA A 156 4.42 -6.93 13.50
CA ALA A 156 5.06 -8.22 13.65
C ALA A 156 4.21 -9.20 14.49
N GLU A 157 3.63 -8.74 15.60
CA GLU A 157 2.72 -9.53 16.46
C GLU A 157 1.44 -9.95 15.76
N ARG A 158 0.85 -9.06 14.94
CA ARG A 158 -0.37 -9.32 14.17
C ARG A 158 -0.11 -10.13 12.90
N GLY A 159 1.16 -10.34 12.52
CA GLY A 159 1.55 -11.06 11.31
C GLY A 159 1.36 -10.26 10.02
N GLN A 160 1.28 -8.92 10.10
CA GLN A 160 1.33 -8.03 8.95
C GLN A 160 2.79 -7.76 8.55
N ARG A 161 3.07 -7.84 7.26
CA ARG A 161 4.35 -7.42 6.69
C ARG A 161 4.39 -5.89 6.67
N ALA A 162 5.44 -5.29 7.24
CA ALA A 162 5.50 -3.85 7.40
C ALA A 162 6.84 -3.25 6.98
N LEU A 163 6.78 -2.13 6.27
CA LEU A 163 7.91 -1.24 6.04
C LEU A 163 7.63 0.03 6.87
N VAL A 164 8.50 0.35 7.84
CA VAL A 164 8.18 1.34 8.88
C VAL A 164 9.25 2.42 8.95
N GLY A 165 8.83 3.67 8.84
CA GLY A 165 9.71 4.83 8.93
C GLY A 165 9.21 5.88 9.91
N LYS A 166 10.15 6.44 10.72
CA LYS A 166 9.89 7.62 11.54
C LYS A 166 9.84 8.84 10.63
N THR A 167 8.78 9.62 10.71
CA THR A 167 8.71 10.90 10.00
C THR A 167 9.77 11.86 10.53
N VAL A 168 10.59 12.39 9.60
CA VAL A 168 11.60 13.41 9.88
C VAL A 168 11.10 14.77 9.38
N MET A 169 11.13 15.76 10.25
CA MET A 169 10.71 17.14 9.98
C MET A 169 11.36 18.08 10.99
N ASP A 170 12.38 18.82 10.58
CA ASP A 170 13.23 19.62 11.47
C ASP A 170 13.25 21.12 11.17
N ASP A 171 12.69 21.57 10.01
CA ASP A 171 12.71 22.98 9.63
C ASP A 171 11.79 23.82 10.54
N PRO A 172 12.34 24.76 11.35
CA PRO A 172 11.55 25.59 12.25
C PRO A 172 10.65 26.61 11.54
N ALA A 173 10.90 26.86 10.25
CA ALA A 173 10.07 27.78 9.48
C ALA A 173 8.78 27.10 8.96
N ALA A 174 8.78 25.77 8.85
CA ALA A 174 7.68 24.99 8.27
C ALA A 174 6.97 24.10 9.29
N ASN A 175 7.52 23.90 10.50
CA ASN A 175 6.97 22.98 11.47
C ASN A 175 6.77 23.64 12.83
N PRO A 176 5.70 23.29 13.58
CA PRO A 176 5.46 23.84 14.90
C PRO A 176 6.49 23.36 15.94
N ASP A 177 6.81 24.21 16.92
CA ASP A 177 7.80 23.89 17.97
C ASP A 177 7.46 22.61 18.77
N TYR A 178 6.18 22.32 18.91
CA TYR A 178 5.70 21.18 19.69
C TYR A 178 5.73 19.85 18.91
N TYR A 179 5.96 19.88 17.58
CA TYR A 179 5.99 18.68 16.75
C TYR A 179 7.00 18.84 15.62
N ARG A 180 8.28 18.69 15.95
CA ARG A 180 9.39 18.60 15.02
C ARG A 180 10.61 17.97 15.68
N ASP A 181 11.57 17.52 14.89
CA ASP A 181 12.87 17.07 15.37
C ASP A 181 13.66 18.25 15.99
N ALA A 182 14.39 17.97 17.07
CA ALA A 182 15.10 19.00 17.80
C ALA A 182 16.32 19.58 17.06
N SER A 183 16.94 18.77 16.21
CA SER A 183 18.02 19.16 15.29
C SER A 183 18.19 18.13 14.17
N PRO A 184 18.85 18.52 13.05
CA PRO A 184 19.19 17.61 11.96
C PRO A 184 19.95 16.36 12.44
N GLU A 185 20.95 16.54 13.31
CA GLU A 185 21.78 15.42 13.81
C GLU A 185 20.97 14.48 14.70
N GLN A 186 20.03 15.00 15.49
CA GLN A 186 19.16 14.14 16.30
C GLN A 186 18.21 13.33 15.42
N ALA A 187 17.61 13.96 14.41
CA ALA A 187 16.73 13.29 13.47
C ALA A 187 17.42 12.13 12.73
N VAL A 188 18.66 12.35 12.28
CA VAL A 188 19.48 11.31 11.63
C VAL A 188 19.83 10.18 12.60
N ARG A 189 20.26 10.51 13.84
CA ARG A 189 20.55 9.48 14.88
C ARG A 189 19.31 8.65 15.25
N ASP A 190 18.15 9.28 15.37
CA ASP A 190 16.91 8.58 15.68
C ASP A 190 16.49 7.65 14.53
N THR A 191 16.66 8.11 13.28
CA THR A 191 16.43 7.29 12.09
C THR A 191 17.40 6.09 12.04
N GLU A 192 18.68 6.29 12.34
CA GLU A 192 19.67 5.21 12.43
C GLU A 192 19.30 4.20 13.54
N THR A 193 18.78 4.70 14.66
CA THR A 193 18.29 3.85 15.76
C THR A 193 17.07 3.04 15.32
N LEU A 194 16.10 3.70 14.66
CA LEU A 194 14.94 3.02 14.10
C LEU A 194 15.34 1.87 13.15
N ILE A 195 16.31 2.12 12.25
CA ILE A 195 16.82 1.10 11.33
C ILE A 195 17.23 -0.15 12.08
N ARG A 196 18.06 -0.01 13.12
CA ARG A 196 18.53 -1.14 13.92
C ARG A 196 17.40 -1.88 14.65
N GLU A 197 16.44 -1.14 15.24
CA GLU A 197 15.32 -1.73 15.98
C GLU A 197 14.37 -2.48 15.05
N VAL A 198 13.96 -1.85 13.93
CA VAL A 198 13.05 -2.49 12.96
C VAL A 198 13.67 -3.73 12.32
N GLU A 199 14.96 -3.69 11.97
CA GLU A 199 15.66 -4.88 11.48
C GLU A 199 15.70 -5.99 12.53
N ALA A 200 15.89 -5.66 13.81
CA ALA A 200 15.89 -6.65 14.89
C ALA A 200 14.50 -7.29 15.08
N ILE A 201 13.43 -6.52 14.91
CA ILE A 201 12.05 -6.99 14.90
C ILE A 201 11.81 -7.89 13.68
N GLY A 202 12.21 -7.43 12.48
CA GLY A 202 12.03 -8.16 11.22
C GLY A 202 12.70 -9.53 11.22
N ARG A 203 13.91 -9.64 11.78
CA ARG A 203 14.61 -10.93 11.92
C ARG A 203 13.89 -11.95 12.81
N LYS A 204 13.00 -11.51 13.68
CA LYS A 204 12.21 -12.37 14.58
C LYS A 204 10.79 -12.59 14.09
N SER A 205 10.30 -11.72 13.23
CA SER A 205 8.96 -11.79 12.67
C SER A 205 8.91 -12.76 11.49
N ARG A 206 7.89 -13.61 11.43
CA ARG A 206 7.62 -14.43 10.26
C ARG A 206 7.22 -13.56 9.05
N ALA A 207 6.42 -12.55 9.26
CA ALA A 207 5.95 -11.66 8.19
C ALA A 207 7.07 -10.76 7.66
N GLY A 208 8.03 -10.41 8.51
CA GLY A 208 9.11 -9.47 8.23
C GLY A 208 8.74 -8.03 8.58
N ALA A 209 9.77 -7.25 8.88
CA ALA A 209 9.67 -5.79 9.01
C ALA A 209 10.96 -5.18 8.45
N TRP A 210 10.83 -4.08 7.72
CA TRP A 210 11.93 -3.35 7.08
C TRP A 210 11.90 -1.88 7.49
N PRO A 211 13.06 -1.28 7.78
CA PRO A 211 13.13 0.14 8.08
C PRO A 211 13.01 0.98 6.80
N VAL A 212 12.43 2.17 6.94
CA VAL A 212 12.32 3.15 5.86
C VAL A 212 12.80 4.51 6.34
N ILE A 213 13.71 5.13 5.63
CA ILE A 213 14.13 6.51 5.84
C ILE A 213 13.05 7.43 5.32
N THR A 214 12.49 8.28 6.18
CA THR A 214 11.24 8.97 5.89
C THR A 214 11.32 10.48 6.19
N PRO A 215 12.02 11.28 5.35
CA PRO A 215 11.75 12.72 5.35
C PRO A 215 10.28 12.95 4.98
N ARG A 216 9.55 13.78 5.75
CA ARG A 216 8.12 13.98 5.48
C ARG A 216 7.90 14.45 4.04
N PHE A 217 8.55 15.55 3.69
CA PHE A 217 8.66 16.13 2.35
C PHE A 217 9.71 17.25 2.39
N ILE A 218 10.19 17.72 1.27
CA ILE A 218 11.25 18.73 1.21
C ILE A 218 10.93 20.00 2.01
N PRO A 219 9.72 20.60 1.94
CA PRO A 219 9.41 21.82 2.69
C PRO A 219 9.54 21.72 4.20
N SER A 220 9.34 20.55 4.78
CA SER A 220 9.42 20.35 6.25
C SER A 220 10.82 20.04 6.76
N CYS A 221 11.81 19.93 5.88
CA CYS A 221 13.15 19.46 6.20
C CYS A 221 14.21 20.51 5.84
N THR A 222 15.24 20.67 6.69
CA THR A 222 16.41 21.45 6.35
C THR A 222 17.29 20.72 5.32
N ASP A 223 18.13 21.45 4.59
CA ASP A 223 19.11 20.85 3.66
C ASP A 223 20.08 19.91 4.38
N GLU A 224 20.38 20.23 5.65
CA GLU A 224 21.30 19.45 6.48
C GLU A 224 20.72 18.07 6.81
N VAL A 225 19.44 18.01 7.23
CA VAL A 225 18.81 16.73 7.51
C VAL A 225 18.59 15.91 6.24
N LEU A 226 18.15 16.52 5.14
CA LEU A 226 17.98 15.81 3.86
C LEU A 226 19.29 15.17 3.40
N ARG A 227 20.42 15.89 3.50
CA ARG A 227 21.75 15.36 3.17
C ARG A 227 22.18 14.24 4.12
N GLY A 228 21.91 14.41 5.42
CA GLY A 228 22.17 13.39 6.43
C GLY A 228 21.41 12.10 6.18
N LEU A 229 20.13 12.19 5.83
CA LEU A 229 19.28 11.04 5.48
C LEU A 229 19.71 10.37 4.17
N GLY A 230 20.13 11.14 3.16
CA GLY A 230 20.68 10.58 1.93
C GLY A 230 21.97 9.78 2.17
N ASN A 231 22.89 10.31 2.98
CA ASN A 231 24.11 9.59 3.39
C ASN A 231 23.77 8.31 4.17
N LEU A 232 22.74 8.37 5.03
CA LEU A 232 22.27 7.19 5.77
C LEU A 232 21.67 6.14 4.83
N ALA A 233 20.90 6.58 3.82
CA ALA A 233 20.35 5.69 2.80
C ALA A 233 21.46 5.00 1.98
N GLU A 234 22.50 5.74 1.61
CA GLU A 234 23.65 5.18 0.89
C GLU A 234 24.42 4.15 1.74
N SER A 235 24.64 4.45 3.02
CA SER A 235 25.43 3.59 3.90
C SER A 235 24.71 2.32 4.37
N THR A 236 23.37 2.36 4.48
CA THR A 236 22.55 1.25 5.01
C THR A 236 21.82 0.44 3.94
N GLY A 237 21.56 1.03 2.77
CA GLY A 237 20.70 0.44 1.75
C GLY A 237 19.23 0.34 2.16
N ALA A 238 18.81 1.02 3.23
CA ALA A 238 17.43 1.04 3.68
C ALA A 238 16.52 1.70 2.62
N TYR A 239 15.24 1.31 2.61
CA TYR A 239 14.21 1.96 1.80
C TYR A 239 14.14 3.46 2.14
N VAL A 240 13.70 4.25 1.17
CA VAL A 240 13.38 5.66 1.34
C VAL A 240 11.93 5.88 0.97
N GLN A 241 11.19 6.71 1.70
CA GLN A 241 9.89 7.20 1.28
C GLN A 241 9.75 8.67 1.59
N THR A 242 9.05 9.39 0.73
CA THR A 242 8.69 10.80 0.94
C THR A 242 7.53 11.19 0.02
N HIS A 243 6.90 12.35 0.29
CA HIS A 243 6.00 12.99 -0.67
C HIS A 243 6.83 13.67 -1.75
N CYS A 244 6.32 13.68 -2.94
CA CYS A 244 6.99 14.26 -4.09
C CYS A 244 5.96 14.88 -5.04
N ASN A 245 6.03 16.19 -5.22
CA ASN A 245 5.12 16.89 -6.12
C ASN A 245 3.64 16.62 -5.83
N GLU A 246 3.23 16.55 -4.55
CA GLU A 246 1.83 16.26 -4.21
C GLU A 246 0.89 17.34 -4.71
N GLY A 247 1.24 18.60 -4.52
CA GLY A 247 0.42 19.74 -4.90
C GLY A 247 1.25 20.94 -5.38
N GLN A 248 0.56 21.92 -5.98
CA GLN A 248 1.18 23.13 -6.51
C GLN A 248 2.01 23.89 -5.47
N TRP A 249 1.50 23.95 -4.22
CA TRP A 249 2.20 24.65 -3.14
C TRP A 249 3.58 24.03 -2.83
N GLU A 250 3.64 22.70 -2.71
CA GLU A 250 4.89 21.97 -2.47
C GLU A 250 5.88 22.22 -3.62
N HIS A 251 5.40 22.02 -4.84
CA HIS A 251 6.19 22.23 -6.05
C HIS A 251 6.78 23.64 -6.13
N ASP A 252 5.97 24.68 -5.86
CA ASP A 252 6.42 26.07 -5.91
C ASP A 252 7.47 26.38 -4.83
N VAL A 253 7.30 25.86 -3.60
CA VAL A 253 8.27 26.03 -2.50
C VAL A 253 9.62 25.41 -2.85
N VAL A 254 9.63 24.21 -3.43
CA VAL A 254 10.86 23.51 -3.80
C VAL A 254 11.55 24.24 -4.97
N LEU A 255 10.78 24.67 -5.96
CA LEU A 255 11.29 25.43 -7.09
C LEU A 255 11.91 26.78 -6.65
N GLU A 256 11.25 27.50 -5.73
CA GLU A 256 11.78 28.74 -5.15
C GLU A 256 13.08 28.51 -4.37
N ARG A 257 13.13 27.43 -3.54
CA ARG A 257 14.28 27.12 -2.68
C ARG A 257 15.50 26.64 -3.46
N PHE A 258 15.32 25.82 -4.50
CA PHE A 258 16.41 25.13 -5.18
C PHE A 258 16.58 25.50 -6.66
N GLY A 259 15.64 26.20 -7.28
CA GLY A 259 15.63 26.46 -8.73
C GLY A 259 15.43 25.19 -9.56
N LYS A 260 14.91 24.12 -8.97
CA LYS A 260 14.62 22.81 -9.58
C LYS A 260 13.43 22.15 -8.88
N THR A 261 12.85 21.15 -9.51
CA THR A 261 11.70 20.40 -9.00
C THR A 261 12.11 19.36 -7.96
N ASP A 262 11.13 18.83 -7.24
CA ASP A 262 11.30 17.82 -6.16
C ASP A 262 12.17 16.64 -6.59
N PRO A 263 11.91 15.95 -7.75
CA PRO A 263 12.73 14.83 -8.19
C PRO A 263 14.22 15.15 -8.28
N TYR A 264 14.57 16.28 -8.88
CA TYR A 264 15.97 16.68 -9.02
C TYR A 264 16.60 17.07 -7.67
N ALA A 265 15.82 17.72 -6.78
CA ALA A 265 16.30 18.06 -5.45
C ALA A 265 16.52 16.79 -4.60
N LEU A 266 15.57 15.86 -4.59
CA LEU A 266 15.69 14.58 -3.88
C LEU A 266 16.87 13.73 -4.39
N ARG A 267 17.09 13.71 -5.70
CA ARG A 267 18.28 13.06 -6.30
C ARG A 267 19.57 13.69 -5.79
N ASP A 268 19.67 15.01 -5.77
CA ASP A 268 20.88 15.73 -5.34
C ASP A 268 21.17 15.55 -3.84
N PHE A 269 20.17 15.22 -3.02
CA PHE A 269 20.32 14.79 -1.64
C PHE A 269 20.63 13.30 -1.46
N GLY A 270 20.58 12.47 -2.53
CA GLY A 270 20.81 11.04 -2.47
C GLY A 270 19.59 10.23 -2.00
N LEU A 271 18.40 10.84 -2.02
CA LEU A 271 17.13 10.24 -1.57
C LEU A 271 16.34 9.60 -2.72
N LEU A 272 16.67 9.89 -3.97
CA LEU A 272 16.07 9.29 -5.16
C LEU A 272 17.00 8.19 -5.69
N ARG A 273 16.65 6.93 -5.44
CA ARG A 273 17.48 5.74 -5.70
C ARG A 273 16.63 4.48 -5.80
N GLU A 274 17.23 3.34 -6.15
CA GLU A 274 16.58 2.04 -6.04
C GLU A 274 16.00 1.83 -4.63
N HIS A 275 14.79 1.28 -4.52
CA HIS A 275 14.02 1.15 -3.28
C HIS A 275 13.55 2.47 -2.66
N SER A 276 13.49 3.55 -3.44
CA SER A 276 12.77 4.76 -3.02
C SER A 276 11.33 4.73 -3.49
N ILE A 277 10.40 5.14 -2.61
CA ILE A 277 8.96 5.20 -2.84
C ILE A 277 8.55 6.67 -2.76
N MET A 278 8.16 7.25 -3.89
CA MET A 278 7.72 8.63 -4.00
C MET A 278 6.20 8.67 -4.04
N ALA A 279 5.58 9.28 -3.02
CA ALA A 279 4.12 9.39 -2.97
C ALA A 279 3.63 10.50 -3.89
N HIS A 280 2.47 10.28 -4.52
CA HIS A 280 1.70 11.19 -5.36
C HIS A 280 2.24 11.42 -6.77
N CYS A 281 3.23 12.25 -6.98
CA CYS A 281 3.90 12.55 -8.25
C CYS A 281 3.02 13.08 -9.41
N PRO A 282 1.91 13.83 -9.22
CA PRO A 282 1.07 14.25 -10.34
C PRO A 282 1.73 15.24 -11.31
N TYR A 283 2.75 15.98 -10.85
CA TYR A 283 3.49 16.99 -11.64
C TYR A 283 4.75 16.45 -12.31
N LEU A 284 5.00 15.14 -12.24
CA LEU A 284 6.21 14.53 -12.82
C LEU A 284 6.24 14.76 -14.34
N THR A 285 7.34 15.33 -14.85
CA THR A 285 7.57 15.51 -16.29
C THR A 285 7.99 14.19 -16.96
N GLU A 286 8.11 14.17 -18.30
CA GLU A 286 8.56 12.99 -19.04
C GLU A 286 10.02 12.65 -18.67
N GLU A 287 10.91 13.66 -18.64
CA GLU A 287 12.32 13.50 -18.30
C GLU A 287 12.54 13.03 -16.86
N GLU A 288 11.71 13.51 -15.93
CA GLU A 288 11.74 13.06 -14.54
C GLU A 288 11.23 11.61 -14.43
N GLY A 289 10.24 11.25 -15.23
CA GLY A 289 9.76 9.86 -15.32
C GLY A 289 10.84 8.91 -15.86
N GLU A 290 11.57 9.29 -16.89
CA GLU A 290 12.71 8.54 -17.41
C GLU A 290 13.78 8.35 -16.32
N MET A 291 14.09 9.40 -15.56
CA MET A 291 15.03 9.33 -14.43
C MET A 291 14.52 8.37 -13.31
N PHE A 292 13.23 8.37 -13.01
CA PHE A 292 12.66 7.44 -12.04
C PHE A 292 12.83 5.99 -12.48
N ALA A 293 12.54 5.71 -13.76
CA ALA A 293 12.72 4.37 -14.31
C ALA A 293 14.19 3.92 -14.30
N GLU A 294 15.12 4.80 -14.71
CA GLU A 294 16.56 4.52 -14.70
C GLU A 294 17.11 4.23 -13.29
N LEU A 295 16.60 4.92 -12.27
CA LEU A 295 17.02 4.78 -10.88
C LEU A 295 16.27 3.68 -10.13
N GLY A 296 15.25 3.03 -10.73
CA GLY A 296 14.42 2.03 -10.07
C GLY A 296 13.53 2.58 -8.95
N VAL A 297 13.11 3.85 -9.09
CA VAL A 297 12.23 4.53 -8.12
C VAL A 297 10.78 4.08 -8.32
N ALA A 298 10.07 3.85 -7.24
CA ALA A 298 8.66 3.53 -7.26
C ALA A 298 7.77 4.75 -6.96
N VAL A 299 6.58 4.78 -7.56
CA VAL A 299 5.54 5.76 -7.28
C VAL A 299 4.40 5.11 -6.49
N ALA A 300 4.03 5.72 -5.37
CA ALA A 300 2.81 5.40 -4.64
C ALA A 300 1.66 6.25 -5.18
N HIS A 301 0.76 5.64 -5.94
CA HIS A 301 -0.43 6.32 -6.46
C HIS A 301 -1.49 6.41 -5.37
N CYS A 302 -1.83 7.62 -4.95
CA CYS A 302 -2.78 7.94 -3.89
C CYS A 302 -4.00 8.68 -4.47
N PRO A 303 -4.90 8.00 -5.23
CA PRO A 303 -5.92 8.67 -6.03
C PRO A 303 -6.93 9.47 -5.20
N MET A 304 -7.22 9.04 -3.96
CA MET A 304 -8.14 9.76 -3.08
C MET A 304 -7.54 11.08 -2.60
N ALA A 305 -6.37 11.04 -1.96
CA ALA A 305 -5.71 12.24 -1.43
C ALA A 305 -5.39 13.26 -2.52
N ASN A 306 -4.87 12.81 -3.65
CA ASN A 306 -4.64 13.68 -4.81
C ASN A 306 -5.91 14.41 -5.28
N SER A 307 -7.07 13.74 -5.25
CA SER A 307 -8.34 14.36 -5.63
C SER A 307 -8.80 15.41 -4.63
N TYR A 308 -8.58 15.19 -3.33
CA TYR A 308 -9.00 16.12 -2.28
C TYR A 308 -8.06 17.31 -2.14
N PHE A 309 -6.75 17.08 -2.05
CA PHE A 309 -5.79 18.13 -1.66
C PHE A 309 -5.09 18.79 -2.85
N SER A 310 -4.90 18.07 -3.93
CA SER A 310 -4.15 18.58 -5.09
C SER A 310 -5.04 18.97 -6.26
N SER A 311 -6.30 18.47 -6.30
CA SER A 311 -7.14 18.54 -7.50
C SER A 311 -6.43 18.07 -8.77
N ALA A 312 -5.50 17.12 -8.59
CA ALA A 312 -4.63 16.58 -9.62
C ALA A 312 -4.65 15.05 -9.61
N VAL A 313 -4.27 14.44 -10.71
CA VAL A 313 -4.22 12.97 -10.85
C VAL A 313 -2.92 12.58 -11.55
N ALA A 314 -2.18 11.63 -10.96
CA ALA A 314 -0.97 11.10 -11.58
C ALA A 314 -1.31 10.27 -12.83
N PRO A 315 -0.59 10.46 -13.97
CA PRO A 315 -0.84 9.77 -15.23
C PRO A 315 -0.20 8.37 -15.24
N ILE A 316 -0.79 7.43 -14.52
CA ILE A 316 -0.20 6.11 -14.21
C ILE A 316 0.13 5.30 -15.46
N GLN A 317 -0.69 5.33 -16.53
CA GLN A 317 -0.38 4.63 -17.78
C GLN A 317 0.92 5.16 -18.41
N ARG A 318 1.16 6.47 -18.36
CA ARG A 318 2.43 7.05 -18.80
C ARG A 318 3.60 6.53 -17.95
N PHE A 319 3.46 6.54 -16.63
CA PHE A 319 4.50 6.04 -15.72
C PHE A 319 4.84 4.58 -16.00
N ARG A 320 3.83 3.73 -16.16
CA ARG A 320 4.04 2.32 -16.51
C ARG A 320 4.69 2.15 -17.89
N SER A 321 4.32 2.94 -18.90
CA SER A 321 4.94 2.91 -20.22
C SER A 321 6.41 3.34 -20.22
N GLN A 322 6.81 4.18 -19.28
CA GLN A 322 8.20 4.59 -19.04
C GLN A 322 9.00 3.54 -18.24
N GLY A 323 8.36 2.50 -17.71
CA GLY A 323 9.01 1.47 -16.88
C GLY A 323 9.11 1.80 -15.40
N ILE A 324 8.39 2.82 -14.92
CA ILE A 324 8.33 3.15 -13.49
C ILE A 324 7.53 2.08 -12.74
N HIS A 325 8.03 1.63 -11.59
CA HIS A 325 7.28 0.80 -10.67
C HIS A 325 6.18 1.61 -10.01
N VAL A 326 4.95 1.10 -10.01
CA VAL A 326 3.80 1.80 -9.42
C VAL A 326 2.97 0.84 -8.59
N GLY A 327 2.61 1.25 -7.38
CA GLY A 327 1.61 0.60 -6.55
C GLY A 327 0.56 1.59 -6.05
N LEU A 328 -0.52 1.09 -5.44
CA LEU A 328 -1.51 1.94 -4.78
C LEU A 328 -1.12 2.24 -3.33
N GLY A 329 -1.39 3.46 -2.87
CA GLY A 329 -1.36 3.88 -1.47
C GLY A 329 -2.71 4.40 -1.02
N THR A 330 -3.18 3.98 0.16
CA THR A 330 -4.42 4.54 0.75
C THR A 330 -4.23 5.98 1.18
N ASP A 331 -2.99 6.30 1.55
CA ASP A 331 -2.65 7.58 2.15
C ASP A 331 -3.61 7.95 3.29
N ILE A 332 -3.95 6.95 4.13
CA ILE A 332 -4.74 7.23 5.32
C ILE A 332 -3.94 8.21 6.21
N SER A 333 -4.43 9.41 6.54
CA SER A 333 -5.83 9.81 6.34
C SER A 333 -6.06 11.00 5.40
N GLY A 334 -5.13 11.34 4.51
CA GLY A 334 -5.43 12.17 3.35
C GLY A 334 -6.40 11.46 2.39
N GLY A 335 -6.31 10.13 2.29
CA GLY A 335 -7.38 9.28 1.81
C GLY A 335 -8.37 8.94 2.93
N TYR A 336 -9.67 9.02 2.68
CA TYR A 336 -10.71 8.84 3.69
C TYR A 336 -10.93 7.39 4.16
N SER A 337 -10.39 6.41 3.46
CA SER A 337 -10.69 5.01 3.70
C SER A 337 -9.43 4.14 3.74
N PRO A 338 -9.29 3.24 4.73
CA PRO A 338 -8.20 2.27 4.81
C PRO A 338 -8.43 1.06 3.87
N SER A 339 -9.44 1.12 3.01
CA SER A 339 -9.82 0.03 2.12
C SER A 339 -9.12 0.16 0.77
N MET A 340 -8.28 -0.80 0.44
CA MET A 340 -7.68 -0.89 -0.89
C MET A 340 -8.72 -1.08 -1.99
N TYR A 341 -9.89 -1.68 -1.70
CA TYR A 341 -11.01 -1.73 -2.65
C TYR A 341 -11.48 -0.34 -3.06
N GLU A 342 -11.54 0.61 -2.12
CA GLU A 342 -11.90 2.01 -2.45
C GLU A 342 -10.83 2.66 -3.32
N ASN A 343 -9.54 2.43 -3.04
CA ASN A 343 -8.46 2.94 -3.87
C ASN A 343 -8.49 2.39 -5.29
N ILE A 344 -8.76 1.10 -5.48
CA ILE A 344 -8.94 0.48 -6.80
C ILE A 344 -10.05 1.21 -7.57
N ARG A 345 -11.21 1.44 -6.93
CA ARG A 345 -12.36 2.12 -7.54
C ARG A 345 -12.02 3.56 -7.93
N GLN A 346 -11.34 4.28 -7.02
CA GLN A 346 -10.94 5.67 -7.28
C GLN A 346 -9.90 5.76 -8.38
N ALA A 347 -8.89 4.90 -8.41
CA ALA A 347 -7.89 4.89 -9.46
C ALA A 347 -8.53 4.72 -10.86
N VAL A 348 -9.49 3.80 -11.01
CA VAL A 348 -10.26 3.64 -12.25
C VAL A 348 -11.05 4.91 -12.57
N LEU A 349 -11.75 5.49 -11.59
CA LEU A 349 -12.61 6.65 -11.80
C LEU A 349 -11.79 7.88 -12.22
N VAL A 350 -10.75 8.23 -11.45
CA VAL A 350 -9.98 9.46 -11.71
C VAL A 350 -9.18 9.37 -13.01
N SER A 351 -8.70 8.17 -13.40
CA SER A 351 -8.02 7.99 -14.67
C SER A 351 -8.91 8.27 -15.88
N ARG A 352 -10.23 8.00 -15.78
CA ARG A 352 -11.22 8.35 -16.81
C ARG A 352 -11.42 9.87 -16.91
N LEU A 353 -11.47 10.55 -15.76
CA LEU A 353 -11.56 12.01 -15.73
C LEU A 353 -10.29 12.65 -16.30
N LEU A 354 -9.14 12.09 -16.01
CA LEU A 354 -7.85 12.53 -16.55
C LEU A 354 -7.77 12.35 -18.07
N GLU A 355 -8.31 11.26 -18.62
CA GLU A 355 -8.30 11.01 -20.05
C GLU A 355 -9.14 12.00 -20.83
N THR A 356 -10.34 12.29 -20.36
CA THR A 356 -11.34 13.05 -21.13
C THR A 356 -11.45 14.51 -20.73
N GLY A 357 -10.92 14.90 -19.56
CA GLY A 357 -11.27 16.16 -18.92
C GLY A 357 -12.74 16.19 -18.46
N VAL A 358 -13.14 17.22 -17.73
CA VAL A 358 -14.43 17.24 -17.00
C VAL A 358 -15.37 18.36 -17.41
N ASN A 359 -14.91 19.39 -18.12
CA ASN A 359 -15.74 20.53 -18.45
C ASN A 359 -16.67 20.23 -19.64
N ALA A 360 -17.90 19.81 -19.35
CA ALA A 360 -18.89 19.48 -20.37
C ALA A 360 -19.36 20.67 -21.24
N GLN A 361 -19.01 21.91 -20.87
CA GLN A 361 -19.31 23.12 -21.67
C GLN A 361 -18.33 23.29 -22.83
N LEU A 362 -17.21 22.58 -22.81
CA LEU A 362 -16.20 22.58 -23.85
C LEU A 362 -16.33 21.35 -24.77
N PRO A 363 -15.96 21.45 -26.05
CA PRO A 363 -15.76 20.30 -26.91
C PRO A 363 -14.76 19.31 -26.26
N PRO A 364 -14.86 18.00 -26.50
CA PRO A 364 -14.00 16.99 -25.85
C PRO A 364 -12.50 17.30 -25.92
N GLU A 365 -12.01 17.79 -27.06
CA GLU A 365 -10.62 18.14 -27.34
C GLU A 365 -10.11 19.38 -26.55
N GLU A 366 -11.02 20.20 -26.02
CA GLU A 366 -10.69 21.42 -25.24
C GLU A 366 -10.86 21.22 -23.73
N ARG A 367 -11.30 20.05 -23.27
CA ARG A 367 -11.59 19.77 -21.84
C ARG A 367 -10.35 19.60 -20.98
N GLY A 368 -9.15 19.62 -21.56
CA GLY A 368 -7.89 19.47 -20.82
C GLY A 368 -7.57 18.02 -20.39
N GLY A 369 -8.20 17.05 -21.04
CA GLY A 369 -7.84 15.63 -20.84
C GLY A 369 -6.52 15.27 -21.53
N LEU A 370 -5.85 14.22 -21.03
CA LEU A 370 -4.58 13.74 -21.60
C LEU A 370 -4.77 12.84 -22.83
N GLY A 371 -6.01 12.46 -23.18
CA GLY A 371 -6.32 11.69 -24.36
C GLY A 371 -6.31 10.17 -24.15
N GLU A 372 -6.57 9.45 -25.26
CA GLU A 372 -6.71 8.00 -25.28
C GLU A 372 -5.44 7.29 -24.76
N GLY A 373 -5.64 6.21 -24.00
CA GLY A 373 -4.55 5.44 -23.39
C GLY A 373 -4.19 5.87 -21.96
N THR A 374 -4.92 6.85 -21.39
CA THR A 374 -4.69 7.30 -20.01
C THR A 374 -5.50 6.49 -18.98
N ARG A 375 -6.59 5.86 -19.39
CA ARG A 375 -7.48 5.09 -18.48
C ARG A 375 -6.79 3.89 -17.89
N LEU A 376 -7.05 3.67 -16.61
CA LEU A 376 -6.82 2.39 -15.95
C LEU A 376 -8.06 1.51 -16.09
N SER A 377 -7.87 0.26 -16.44
CA SER A 377 -8.87 -0.79 -16.30
C SER A 377 -8.98 -1.23 -14.83
N LEU A 378 -10.05 -1.95 -14.50
CA LEU A 378 -10.22 -2.55 -13.19
C LEU A 378 -9.12 -3.58 -12.87
N VAL A 379 -8.71 -4.36 -13.87
CA VAL A 379 -7.66 -5.38 -13.75
C VAL A 379 -6.30 -4.73 -13.49
N GLU A 380 -5.97 -3.65 -14.19
CA GLU A 380 -4.74 -2.88 -13.96
C GLU A 380 -4.73 -2.26 -12.56
N SER A 381 -5.87 -1.69 -12.11
CA SER A 381 -5.96 -1.12 -10.75
C SER A 381 -5.85 -2.19 -9.67
N PHE A 382 -6.37 -3.39 -9.89
CA PHE A 382 -6.20 -4.53 -8.98
C PHE A 382 -4.74 -5.01 -8.96
N TRP A 383 -4.07 -5.02 -10.11
CA TRP A 383 -2.63 -5.30 -10.19
C TRP A 383 -1.82 -4.29 -9.38
N LEU A 384 -2.11 -2.99 -9.49
CA LEU A 384 -1.44 -1.94 -8.69
C LEU A 384 -1.60 -2.14 -7.18
N ALA A 385 -2.76 -2.66 -6.74
CA ALA A 385 -3.06 -2.97 -5.33
C ALA A 385 -2.41 -4.27 -4.82
N THR A 386 -1.86 -5.08 -5.71
CA THR A 386 -1.31 -6.41 -5.42
C THR A 386 0.11 -6.55 -5.98
N ALA A 387 0.27 -7.18 -7.14
CA ALA A 387 1.57 -7.45 -7.75
C ALA A 387 2.37 -6.18 -8.06
N GLY A 388 1.71 -5.08 -8.43
CA GLY A 388 2.37 -3.78 -8.65
C GLY A 388 2.97 -3.19 -7.38
N GLY A 389 2.24 -3.25 -6.27
CA GLY A 389 2.79 -2.87 -4.97
C GLY A 389 3.96 -3.77 -4.55
N ALA A 390 3.87 -5.07 -4.80
CA ALA A 390 4.95 -6.02 -4.54
C ALA A 390 6.19 -5.75 -5.40
N GLU A 391 6.00 -5.46 -6.70
CA GLU A 391 7.06 -5.05 -7.63
C GLU A 391 7.74 -3.77 -7.15
N ALA A 392 6.96 -2.75 -6.74
CA ALA A 392 7.46 -1.49 -6.21
C ALA A 392 8.35 -1.66 -4.97
N LEU A 393 8.10 -2.70 -4.17
CA LEU A 393 8.88 -3.03 -2.98
C LEU A 393 9.99 -4.05 -3.25
N GLY A 394 10.08 -4.63 -4.44
CA GLY A 394 11.02 -5.72 -4.74
C GLY A 394 10.76 -6.99 -3.92
N LEU A 395 9.53 -7.23 -3.47
CA LEU A 395 9.17 -8.36 -2.61
C LEU A 395 8.42 -9.46 -3.39
N PRO A 396 8.75 -10.76 -3.18
CA PRO A 396 8.13 -11.88 -3.87
C PRO A 396 6.77 -12.26 -3.25
N LEU A 397 5.72 -11.49 -3.52
CA LEU A 397 4.40 -11.68 -2.93
C LEU A 397 3.25 -11.21 -3.84
N ALA A 398 2.02 -11.32 -3.35
CA ALA A 398 0.80 -10.79 -3.94
C ALA A 398 0.38 -11.41 -5.29
N THR A 399 0.89 -12.60 -5.63
CA THR A 399 0.37 -13.49 -6.67
C THR A 399 0.32 -14.93 -6.16
N PHE A 400 -0.44 -15.80 -6.85
CA PHE A 400 -0.49 -17.22 -6.52
C PHE A 400 0.44 -18.02 -7.43
N GLU A 401 1.74 -17.76 -7.33
CA GLU A 401 2.79 -18.42 -8.10
C GLU A 401 3.81 -19.09 -7.17
N PRO A 402 4.40 -20.24 -7.56
CA PRO A 402 5.45 -20.87 -6.76
C PRO A 402 6.60 -19.92 -6.42
N GLY A 403 7.08 -19.98 -5.17
CA GLY A 403 8.14 -19.12 -4.64
C GLY A 403 7.65 -17.79 -4.08
N ARG A 404 6.40 -17.41 -4.28
CA ARG A 404 5.80 -16.20 -3.70
C ARG A 404 5.27 -16.47 -2.28
N ALA A 405 5.28 -15.46 -1.42
CA ALA A 405 4.64 -15.55 -0.11
C ALA A 405 3.12 -15.71 -0.27
N PHE A 406 2.54 -16.70 0.42
CA PHE A 406 1.11 -17.00 0.33
C PHE A 406 0.31 -16.10 1.26
N ASP A 407 -0.18 -15.00 0.74
CA ASP A 407 -1.13 -14.11 1.39
C ASP A 407 -2.50 -14.24 0.71
N LEU A 408 -3.56 -14.41 1.50
CA LEU A 408 -4.90 -14.72 0.99
C LEU A 408 -5.98 -13.92 1.70
N GLN A 409 -6.88 -13.33 0.93
CA GLN A 409 -8.19 -12.85 1.36
C GLN A 409 -9.26 -13.86 0.92
N VAL A 410 -10.13 -14.26 1.82
CA VAL A 410 -11.31 -15.12 1.51
C VAL A 410 -12.54 -14.23 1.45
N ILE A 411 -13.10 -14.09 0.25
CA ILE A 411 -14.27 -13.25 -0.03
C ILE A 411 -15.52 -14.12 -0.12
N ASP A 412 -16.54 -13.80 0.67
CA ASP A 412 -17.84 -14.47 0.63
C ASP A 412 -18.85 -13.65 -0.17
N VAL A 413 -19.28 -14.18 -1.32
CA VAL A 413 -20.24 -13.52 -2.23
C VAL A 413 -21.69 -13.93 -1.96
N LYS A 414 -21.92 -14.89 -1.06
CA LYS A 414 -23.25 -15.43 -0.76
C LYS A 414 -23.86 -14.88 0.54
N ARG A 415 -23.24 -13.89 1.16
CA ARG A 415 -23.82 -13.28 2.36
C ARG A 415 -25.20 -12.70 2.05
N PRO A 416 -26.19 -12.90 2.95
CA PRO A 416 -27.57 -12.41 2.73
C PRO A 416 -27.70 -10.89 2.58
N ASP A 417 -26.75 -10.14 3.18
CA ASP A 417 -26.66 -8.68 3.21
C ASP A 417 -25.59 -8.12 2.25
N SER A 418 -25.24 -8.89 1.20
CA SER A 418 -24.21 -8.54 0.24
C SER A 418 -24.80 -8.17 -1.12
N ASP A 419 -24.24 -7.13 -1.75
CA ASP A 419 -24.58 -6.68 -3.12
C ASP A 419 -23.93 -7.56 -4.21
N LEU A 420 -23.24 -8.65 -3.85
CA LEU A 420 -22.46 -9.49 -4.77
C LEU A 420 -23.28 -10.53 -5.52
N THR A 421 -24.60 -10.57 -5.36
CA THR A 421 -25.47 -11.57 -5.98
C THR A 421 -25.54 -11.38 -7.51
N GLY A 422 -25.15 -12.39 -8.28
CA GLY A 422 -25.10 -12.35 -9.74
C GLY A 422 -26.36 -12.77 -10.47
N PHE A 423 -27.38 -13.31 -9.79
CA PHE A 423 -28.64 -13.81 -10.36
C PHE A 423 -28.50 -14.81 -11.53
N GLY A 424 -27.30 -15.39 -11.72
CA GLY A 424 -27.02 -16.32 -12.83
C GLY A 424 -26.91 -15.66 -14.21
N VAL A 425 -26.73 -14.33 -14.27
CA VAL A 425 -26.46 -13.57 -15.52
C VAL A 425 -25.12 -12.83 -15.40
N PHE A 426 -24.40 -12.71 -16.53
CA PHE A 426 -23.07 -12.11 -16.56
C PHE A 426 -22.15 -12.73 -15.48
N ASP A 427 -21.93 -14.03 -15.59
CA ASP A 427 -21.28 -14.85 -14.55
C ASP A 427 -19.94 -15.44 -15.00
N GLU A 428 -19.32 -14.81 -16.03
CA GLU A 428 -17.97 -15.11 -16.43
C GLU A 428 -16.96 -14.74 -15.31
N PRO A 429 -15.77 -15.34 -15.28
CA PRO A 429 -14.77 -15.02 -14.26
C PRO A 429 -14.49 -13.53 -14.11
N ILE A 430 -14.41 -12.79 -15.21
CA ILE A 430 -14.18 -11.34 -15.18
C ILE A 430 -15.35 -10.58 -14.55
N ASP A 431 -16.59 -11.02 -14.79
CA ASP A 431 -17.78 -10.38 -14.21
C ASP A 431 -17.83 -10.58 -12.69
N ARG A 432 -17.46 -11.78 -12.22
CA ARG A 432 -17.33 -12.09 -10.79
C ARG A 432 -16.24 -11.25 -10.13
N LEU A 433 -15.06 -11.19 -10.74
CA LEU A 433 -13.97 -10.35 -10.25
C LEU A 433 -14.40 -8.88 -10.19
N ALA A 434 -15.06 -8.37 -11.24
CA ALA A 434 -15.55 -7.01 -11.27
C ALA A 434 -16.53 -6.70 -10.14
N ARG A 435 -17.51 -7.59 -9.88
CA ARG A 435 -18.43 -7.43 -8.74
C ARG A 435 -17.68 -7.43 -7.42
N ILE A 436 -16.75 -8.36 -7.21
CA ILE A 436 -15.93 -8.41 -6.01
C ILE A 436 -15.21 -7.08 -5.80
N LEU A 437 -14.50 -6.58 -6.80
CA LEU A 437 -13.71 -5.36 -6.66
C LEU A 437 -14.58 -4.11 -6.51
N TYR A 438 -15.72 -4.02 -7.22
CA TYR A 438 -16.58 -2.83 -7.15
C TYR A 438 -17.57 -2.83 -5.98
N LEU A 439 -18.04 -3.99 -5.52
CA LEU A 439 -19.15 -4.05 -4.59
C LEU A 439 -18.80 -4.62 -3.21
N SER A 440 -17.61 -5.25 -3.05
CA SER A 440 -17.22 -5.75 -1.73
C SER A 440 -17.14 -4.64 -0.69
N THR A 441 -17.68 -4.97 0.46
CA THR A 441 -17.51 -4.23 1.71
C THR A 441 -16.53 -4.96 2.62
N PRO A 442 -16.06 -4.36 3.71
CA PRO A 442 -15.21 -5.07 4.68
C PRO A 442 -15.81 -6.38 5.21
N ASP A 443 -17.13 -6.51 5.22
CA ASP A 443 -17.83 -7.71 5.71
C ASP A 443 -17.77 -8.89 4.74
N ASN A 444 -17.53 -8.64 3.46
CA ASN A 444 -17.31 -9.71 2.49
C ASN A 444 -15.94 -10.39 2.66
N VAL A 445 -14.93 -9.69 3.20
CA VAL A 445 -13.63 -10.27 3.58
C VAL A 445 -13.82 -11.04 4.88
N ARG A 446 -13.89 -12.36 4.79
CA ARG A 446 -14.20 -13.23 5.95
C ARG A 446 -12.97 -13.65 6.72
N GLN A 447 -11.95 -14.06 5.99
CA GLN A 447 -10.69 -14.52 6.58
C GLN A 447 -9.52 -13.96 5.79
N VAL A 448 -8.43 -13.67 6.51
CA VAL A 448 -7.19 -13.20 5.90
C VAL A 448 -6.04 -14.03 6.44
N PHE A 449 -5.21 -14.49 5.53
CA PHE A 449 -3.99 -15.23 5.84
C PHE A 449 -2.78 -14.43 5.36
N SER A 450 -1.74 -14.40 6.18
CA SER A 450 -0.42 -13.87 5.84
C SER A 450 0.59 -15.02 5.93
N GLN A 451 1.28 -15.30 4.85
CA GLN A 451 2.20 -16.45 4.73
C GLN A 451 1.58 -17.78 5.23
N GLY A 452 0.32 -18.02 4.88
CA GLY A 452 -0.42 -19.20 5.27
C GLY A 452 -0.87 -19.24 6.73
N VAL A 453 -0.65 -18.19 7.51
CA VAL A 453 -1.14 -18.04 8.90
C VAL A 453 -2.40 -17.20 8.91
N LEU A 454 -3.45 -17.68 9.58
CA LEU A 454 -4.70 -16.94 9.76
C LEU A 454 -4.45 -15.74 10.69
N VAL A 455 -4.60 -14.52 10.16
CA VAL A 455 -4.37 -13.25 10.89
C VAL A 455 -5.68 -12.49 11.16
N CYS A 456 -6.74 -12.77 10.41
CA CYS A 456 -8.07 -12.24 10.69
C CYS A 456 -9.13 -13.33 10.41
N ASP A 457 -10.06 -13.53 11.35
CA ASP A 457 -11.18 -14.48 11.23
C ASP A 457 -12.48 -13.82 11.71
N LYS A 458 -13.34 -13.47 10.75
CA LYS A 458 -14.68 -12.93 11.05
C LYS A 458 -15.76 -14.01 11.11
N ASP A 459 -15.44 -15.26 10.77
CA ASP A 459 -16.37 -16.39 10.90
C ASP A 459 -16.35 -16.97 12.33
N ALA A 460 -15.32 -16.64 13.12
CA ALA A 460 -15.20 -17.04 14.52
C ALA A 460 -15.83 -16.05 15.53
N ARG A 461 -16.33 -14.90 15.04
CA ARG A 461 -16.95 -13.85 15.85
C ARG A 461 -18.46 -13.99 15.94
#